data_b09c2e9b207e29885d95d690391f73ed
#
_entry.id   b09c2e9b207e29885d95d690391f73ed
#
_cell.length_a   1.000
_cell.length_b   1.000
_cell.length_c   1.000
_cell.angle_alpha   90.00
_cell.angle_beta   90.00
_cell.angle_gamma   90.00
#
_symmetry.space_group_name_H-M   'P 1'
#
loop_
_entity.id
_entity.type
_entity.pdbx_description
1 polymer ?
#
loop_
_entity_poly.entity_id
_entity_poly.type
_entity_poly.pdbx_seq_one_letter_code
_entity_poly.pdbx_strand_id
1 'polypeptide(L)'
;MPKARWYVHVCLAILWVFGSASVMGMPQQAPAPTLTPPPAANEEADHEALRRLKTVYEEAVRSNQIDSLAGHFHADFHGVMVTGRAVNSFPDVQQFWRDIRGLMGEGGSYTTTVNPERSVILGDIALARGTTDDVVKNSGGHEYRFTTLWTATLQRDGGSWKIRTLQGTMDPIGNPFVVEIAKGTVIRYASATGLIGLVLGLLLGRVWGRRRARNP
;
A
#
# COMPACT_ATOMS: atom_id res chain seq x y z
N MET A 1 27.60 27.88 -4.40
CA MET A 1 27.40 26.63 -5.10
C MET A 1 28.72 25.90 -5.17
N PRO A 2 28.95 24.83 -4.40
CA PRO A 2 29.30 23.51 -4.86
C PRO A 2 28.92 22.45 -3.79
N LYS A 3 27.84 21.69 -3.98
CA LYS A 3 27.51 20.54 -3.11
C LYS A 3 27.03 19.27 -3.87
N ALA A 4 27.29 19.16 -5.17
CA ALA A 4 26.82 18.05 -5.99
C ALA A 4 27.89 17.00 -6.34
N ARG A 5 29.09 17.02 -5.72
CA ARG A 5 30.21 16.13 -6.11
C ARG A 5 30.52 14.98 -5.15
N TRP A 6 29.79 14.81 -4.07
CA TRP A 6 30.09 13.79 -3.03
C TRP A 6 29.38 12.45 -3.21
N TYR A 7 28.33 12.36 -4.01
CA TYR A 7 27.58 11.10 -4.16
C TYR A 7 28.13 10.13 -5.23
N VAL A 8 29.04 10.55 -6.09
CA VAL A 8 29.58 9.69 -7.17
C VAL A 8 30.75 8.82 -6.70
N HIS A 9 31.41 9.14 -5.58
CA HIS A 9 32.61 8.42 -5.13
C HIS A 9 32.33 7.30 -4.10
N VAL A 10 31.13 7.19 -3.56
CA VAL A 10 30.79 6.13 -2.61
C VAL A 10 30.35 4.82 -3.31
N CYS A 11 29.88 4.87 -4.55
CA CYS A 11 29.46 3.67 -5.28
C CYS A 11 30.63 2.89 -5.94
N LEU A 12 31.85 3.43 -6.00
CA LEU A 12 32.99 2.78 -6.67
C LEU A 12 33.94 2.04 -5.71
N ALA A 13 33.74 2.13 -4.40
CA ALA A 13 34.62 1.48 -3.41
C ALA A 13 34.16 0.08 -2.97
N ILE A 14 33.00 -0.41 -3.42
CA ILE A 14 32.45 -1.72 -2.99
C ILE A 14 32.83 -2.87 -3.96
N LEU A 15 33.48 -2.59 -5.07
CA LEU A 15 33.77 -3.59 -6.13
C LEU A 15 35.13 -4.28 -6.04
N TRP A 16 35.94 -4.09 -4.98
CA TRP A 16 37.30 -4.64 -4.91
C TRP A 16 37.61 -5.58 -3.73
N VAL A 17 36.61 -6.16 -3.05
CA VAL A 17 36.80 -7.10 -1.93
C VAL A 17 36.34 -8.54 -2.24
N PHE A 18 35.93 -8.86 -3.44
CA PHE A 18 35.61 -10.26 -3.81
C PHE A 18 36.72 -10.88 -4.67
N GLY A 19 37.93 -10.96 -4.10
CA GLY A 19 39.03 -11.78 -4.61
C GLY A 19 39.02 -13.14 -3.90
N SER A 20 38.79 -14.22 -4.66
CA SER A 20 39.16 -15.61 -4.36
C SER A 20 38.42 -16.30 -3.18
N ALA A 21 37.14 -16.54 -3.31
CA ALA A 21 36.49 -17.59 -2.55
C ALA A 21 36.50 -18.89 -3.36
N SER A 22 37.25 -19.88 -2.86
CA SER A 22 37.26 -21.26 -3.35
C SER A 22 35.83 -21.77 -3.44
N VAL A 23 35.45 -22.33 -4.59
CA VAL A 23 34.19 -23.03 -4.80
C VAL A 23 34.16 -24.25 -3.89
N MET A 24 33.71 -24.07 -2.64
CA MET A 24 33.25 -25.20 -1.82
C MET A 24 31.96 -25.71 -2.46
N GLY A 25 31.96 -27.01 -2.82
CA GLY A 25 30.81 -27.66 -3.44
C GLY A 25 29.54 -27.34 -2.67
N MET A 26 28.58 -26.73 -3.35
CA MET A 26 27.24 -26.52 -2.81
C MET A 26 26.68 -27.91 -2.44
N PRO A 27 26.16 -28.10 -1.23
CA PRO A 27 25.42 -29.32 -0.93
C PRO A 27 24.29 -29.43 -1.95
N GLN A 28 24.22 -30.58 -2.64
CA GLN A 28 23.19 -30.88 -3.63
C GLN A 28 21.85 -30.81 -2.90
N GLN A 29 21.08 -29.80 -3.23
CA GLN A 29 19.76 -29.55 -2.62
C GLN A 29 18.88 -30.76 -2.91
N ALA A 30 18.39 -31.40 -1.89
CA ALA A 30 17.44 -32.51 -2.04
C ALA A 30 16.29 -32.07 -2.96
N PRO A 31 15.80 -32.94 -3.86
CA PRO A 31 14.69 -32.60 -4.72
C PRO A 31 13.52 -32.11 -3.86
N ALA A 32 12.97 -30.94 -4.20
CA ALA A 32 11.80 -30.41 -3.50
C ALA A 32 10.67 -31.44 -3.50
N PRO A 33 9.94 -31.61 -2.39
CA PRO A 33 8.83 -32.55 -2.33
C PRO A 33 7.85 -32.21 -3.48
N THR A 34 7.56 -33.20 -4.31
CA THR A 34 6.58 -33.08 -5.39
C THR A 34 5.20 -32.98 -4.72
N LEU A 35 4.64 -31.78 -4.67
CA LEU A 35 3.28 -31.55 -4.20
C LEU A 35 2.32 -32.24 -5.19
N THR A 36 1.73 -33.35 -4.78
CA THR A 36 0.69 -34.00 -5.57
C THR A 36 -0.55 -33.14 -5.57
N PRO A 37 -1.07 -32.70 -6.73
CA PRO A 37 -2.28 -31.88 -6.78
C PRO A 37 -3.46 -32.65 -6.17
N PRO A 38 -4.35 -31.99 -5.39
CA PRO A 38 -5.60 -32.60 -4.96
C PRO A 38 -6.50 -32.95 -6.15
N PRO A 39 -7.45 -33.87 -6.00
CA PRO A 39 -8.32 -34.31 -7.09
C PRO A 39 -9.14 -33.15 -7.68
N ALA A 40 -9.22 -33.06 -8.99
CA ALA A 40 -9.81 -31.96 -9.77
C ALA A 40 -11.26 -31.59 -9.40
N ALA A 41 -12.05 -32.49 -8.84
CA ALA A 41 -13.45 -32.23 -8.46
C ALA A 41 -13.58 -31.25 -7.27
N ASN A 42 -12.60 -31.16 -6.37
CA ASN A 42 -12.61 -30.21 -5.25
C ASN A 42 -12.09 -28.83 -5.68
N GLU A 43 -11.25 -28.77 -6.69
CA GLU A 43 -10.61 -27.52 -7.11
C GLU A 43 -11.61 -26.49 -7.64
N GLU A 44 -12.61 -26.92 -8.47
CA GLU A 44 -13.61 -25.95 -8.97
C GLU A 44 -14.55 -25.46 -7.88
N ALA A 45 -14.90 -26.30 -6.92
CA ALA A 45 -15.67 -25.88 -5.74
C ALA A 45 -14.89 -24.84 -4.90
N ASP A 46 -13.57 -25.02 -4.81
CA ASP A 46 -12.69 -24.07 -4.13
C ASP A 46 -12.61 -22.74 -4.87
N HIS A 47 -12.44 -22.76 -6.18
CA HIS A 47 -12.47 -21.54 -6.99
C HIS A 47 -13.81 -20.80 -6.86
N GLU A 48 -14.93 -21.54 -6.81
CA GLU A 48 -16.24 -20.93 -6.59
C GLU A 48 -16.36 -20.31 -5.19
N ALA A 49 -15.81 -20.95 -4.15
CA ALA A 49 -15.76 -20.38 -2.81
C ALA A 49 -14.93 -19.10 -2.76
N LEU A 50 -13.80 -19.06 -3.46
CA LEU A 50 -12.97 -17.86 -3.59
C LEU A 50 -13.69 -16.73 -4.36
N ARG A 51 -14.44 -17.04 -5.42
CA ARG A 51 -15.28 -16.07 -6.14
C ARG A 51 -16.37 -15.47 -5.24
N ARG A 52 -16.99 -16.28 -4.38
CA ARG A 52 -17.96 -15.78 -3.38
C ARG A 52 -17.30 -14.84 -2.38
N LEU A 53 -16.12 -15.19 -1.87
CA LEU A 53 -15.37 -14.30 -0.96
C LEU A 53 -15.05 -12.95 -1.60
N LYS A 54 -14.64 -12.94 -2.88
CA LYS A 54 -14.46 -11.72 -3.67
C LYS A 54 -15.73 -10.84 -3.64
N THR A 55 -16.89 -11.43 -3.95
CA THR A 55 -18.17 -10.70 -3.99
C THR A 55 -18.53 -10.10 -2.61
N VAL A 56 -18.30 -10.87 -1.55
CA VAL A 56 -18.52 -10.40 -0.17
C VAL A 56 -17.61 -9.21 0.15
N TYR A 57 -16.34 -9.26 -0.29
CA TYR A 57 -15.40 -8.17 -0.10
C TYR A 57 -15.84 -6.90 -0.85
N GLU A 58 -16.17 -6.99 -2.13
CA GLU A 58 -16.63 -5.86 -2.94
C GLU A 58 -17.88 -5.20 -2.34
N GLU A 59 -18.82 -6.01 -1.87
CA GLU A 59 -20.03 -5.52 -1.22
C GLU A 59 -19.75 -4.83 0.10
N ALA A 60 -18.89 -5.40 0.95
CA ALA A 60 -18.50 -4.82 2.22
C ALA A 60 -17.83 -3.44 2.06
N VAL A 61 -16.99 -3.29 1.06
CA VAL A 61 -16.34 -2.02 0.69
C VAL A 61 -17.39 -1.03 0.21
N ARG A 62 -18.23 -1.43 -0.74
CA ARG A 62 -19.27 -0.58 -1.36
C ARG A 62 -20.29 -0.08 -0.34
N SER A 63 -20.75 -0.96 0.54
CA SER A 63 -21.76 -0.64 1.58
C SER A 63 -21.16 -0.02 2.84
N ASN A 64 -19.81 0.12 2.91
CA ASN A 64 -19.10 0.57 4.11
C ASN A 64 -19.34 -0.34 5.34
N GLN A 65 -19.50 -1.64 5.11
CA GLN A 65 -19.75 -2.64 6.16
C GLN A 65 -18.58 -3.61 6.31
N ILE A 66 -17.38 -3.07 6.54
CA ILE A 66 -16.16 -3.89 6.67
C ILE A 66 -16.26 -4.91 7.80
N ASP A 67 -17.04 -4.64 8.83
CA ASP A 67 -17.25 -5.55 9.95
C ASP A 67 -17.85 -6.89 9.52
N SER A 68 -18.60 -6.93 8.40
CA SER A 68 -19.12 -8.17 7.82
C SER A 68 -18.02 -9.14 7.36
N LEU A 69 -16.80 -8.65 7.17
CA LEU A 69 -15.65 -9.47 6.75
C LEU A 69 -14.95 -10.21 7.91
N ALA A 70 -15.32 -9.96 9.17
CA ALA A 70 -14.62 -10.51 10.35
C ALA A 70 -14.44 -12.04 10.28
N GLY A 71 -15.49 -12.77 9.85
CA GLY A 71 -15.47 -14.22 9.72
C GLY A 71 -14.62 -14.76 8.56
N HIS A 72 -14.16 -13.88 7.66
CA HIS A 72 -13.37 -14.24 6.48
C HIS A 72 -11.87 -14.03 6.68
N PHE A 73 -11.44 -13.53 7.84
CA PHE A 73 -10.03 -13.41 8.19
C PHE A 73 -9.63 -14.57 9.11
N HIS A 74 -8.43 -15.11 8.88
CA HIS A 74 -7.84 -16.11 9.76
C HIS A 74 -7.43 -15.47 11.10
N ALA A 75 -7.41 -16.22 12.20
CA ALA A 75 -7.01 -15.71 13.51
C ALA A 75 -5.58 -15.14 13.52
N ASP A 76 -4.66 -15.80 12.79
CA ASP A 76 -3.27 -15.34 12.62
C ASP A 76 -3.11 -14.49 11.34
N PHE A 77 -4.09 -13.66 11.00
CA PHE A 77 -4.01 -12.78 9.85
C PHE A 77 -2.91 -11.73 10.03
N HIS A 78 -2.14 -11.48 8.96
CA HIS A 78 -1.26 -10.34 8.86
C HIS A 78 -1.17 -9.85 7.41
N GLY A 79 -0.86 -8.57 7.22
CA GLY A 79 -0.79 -8.02 5.87
C GLY A 79 -0.12 -6.66 5.80
N VAL A 80 0.00 -6.18 4.56
CA VAL A 80 0.45 -4.83 4.25
C VAL A 80 -0.60 -4.18 3.36
N MET A 81 -1.20 -3.13 3.88
CA MET A 81 -2.22 -2.39 3.15
C MET A 81 -1.60 -1.52 2.06
N VAL A 82 -2.42 -1.11 1.11
CA VAL A 82 -2.02 -0.32 -0.07
C VAL A 82 -1.20 0.96 0.24
N THR A 83 -1.30 1.49 1.44
CA THR A 83 -0.51 2.65 1.92
C THR A 83 0.85 2.26 2.53
N GLY A 84 1.21 0.97 2.53
CA GLY A 84 2.40 0.45 3.21
C GLY A 84 2.20 0.20 4.71
N ARG A 85 0.98 0.40 5.26
CA ARG A 85 0.69 0.12 6.68
C ARG A 85 0.65 -1.38 6.92
N ALA A 86 1.45 -1.87 7.86
CA ALA A 86 1.32 -3.23 8.37
C ALA A 86 0.07 -3.38 9.25
N VAL A 87 -0.62 -4.50 9.13
CA VAL A 87 -1.80 -4.90 9.92
C VAL A 87 -1.62 -6.34 10.36
N ASN A 88 -1.91 -6.66 11.62
CA ASN A 88 -1.66 -7.97 12.21
C ASN A 88 -2.94 -8.63 12.75
N SER A 89 -4.07 -7.98 12.55
CA SER A 89 -5.36 -8.45 13.02
C SER A 89 -6.50 -7.83 12.24
N PHE A 90 -7.69 -8.39 12.31
CA PHE A 90 -8.86 -7.78 11.71
C PHE A 90 -9.23 -6.41 12.33
N PRO A 91 -9.12 -6.17 13.65
CA PRO A 91 -9.23 -4.83 14.22
C PRO A 91 -8.31 -3.77 13.60
N ASP A 92 -7.08 -4.14 13.19
CA ASP A 92 -6.17 -3.22 12.49
C ASP A 92 -6.71 -2.87 11.09
N VAL A 93 -7.32 -3.85 10.39
CA VAL A 93 -8.01 -3.61 9.09
C VAL A 93 -9.18 -2.65 9.27
N GLN A 94 -9.99 -2.83 10.33
CA GLN A 94 -11.08 -1.92 10.65
C GLN A 94 -10.59 -0.50 10.95
N GLN A 95 -9.47 -0.38 11.69
CA GLN A 95 -8.87 0.93 11.96
C GLN A 95 -8.34 1.57 10.67
N PHE A 96 -7.64 0.80 9.84
CA PHE A 96 -7.20 1.26 8.52
C PHE A 96 -8.38 1.79 7.69
N TRP A 97 -9.50 1.05 7.66
CA TRP A 97 -10.69 1.47 6.94
C TRP A 97 -11.28 2.78 7.48
N ARG A 98 -11.37 2.93 8.80
CA ARG A 98 -11.82 4.19 9.41
C ARG A 98 -10.95 5.38 9.00
N ASP A 99 -9.64 5.18 8.97
CA ASP A 99 -8.69 6.23 8.55
C ASP A 99 -8.90 6.62 7.08
N ILE A 100 -9.07 5.64 6.18
CA ILE A 100 -9.39 5.89 4.76
C ILE A 100 -10.73 6.63 4.63
N ARG A 101 -11.75 6.22 5.38
CA ARG A 101 -13.05 6.91 5.40
C ARG A 101 -12.92 8.36 5.88
N GLY A 102 -12.10 8.60 6.90
CA GLY A 102 -11.82 9.95 7.39
C GLY A 102 -11.20 10.86 6.32
N LEU A 103 -10.34 10.33 5.46
CA LEU A 103 -9.75 11.08 4.34
C LEU A 103 -10.78 11.43 3.25
N MET A 104 -11.78 10.58 3.03
CA MET A 104 -12.84 10.84 2.05
C MET A 104 -13.83 11.89 2.53
N GLY A 105 -14.01 12.03 3.83
CA GLY A 105 -14.96 12.95 4.46
C GLY A 105 -16.40 12.41 4.42
N GLU A 106 -17.32 13.19 5.03
CA GLU A 106 -18.74 12.83 5.13
C GLU A 106 -19.37 12.79 3.73
N GLY A 107 -20.15 11.75 3.45
CA GLY A 107 -20.76 11.53 2.13
C GLY A 107 -19.81 10.98 1.06
N GLY A 108 -18.52 10.84 1.37
CA GLY A 108 -17.58 10.21 0.45
C GLY A 108 -17.87 8.72 0.25
N SER A 109 -17.50 8.15 -0.90
CA SER A 109 -17.71 6.75 -1.24
C SER A 109 -16.44 6.09 -1.74
N TYR A 110 -16.35 4.78 -1.54
CA TYR A 110 -15.30 3.93 -2.10
C TYR A 110 -15.96 2.71 -2.74
N THR A 111 -15.64 2.46 -3.99
CA THR A 111 -16.02 1.25 -4.70
C THR A 111 -14.78 0.59 -5.26
N THR A 112 -14.78 -0.73 -5.26
CA THR A 112 -13.68 -1.55 -5.79
C THR A 112 -14.26 -2.66 -6.66
N THR A 113 -13.59 -2.96 -7.75
CA THR A 113 -13.85 -4.13 -8.57
C THR A 113 -12.61 -5.00 -8.54
N VAL A 114 -12.72 -6.20 -8.01
CA VAL A 114 -11.60 -7.13 -7.89
C VAL A 114 -11.50 -7.97 -9.16
N ASN A 115 -10.34 -7.96 -9.80
CA ASN A 115 -10.03 -8.74 -10.99
C ASN A 115 -8.97 -9.80 -10.63
N PRO A 116 -9.38 -10.98 -10.12
CA PRO A 116 -8.45 -12.02 -9.74
C PRO A 116 -7.93 -12.78 -10.96
N GLU A 117 -6.66 -13.16 -10.92
CA GLU A 117 -6.17 -14.26 -11.75
C GLU A 117 -6.65 -15.60 -11.16
N ARG A 118 -6.52 -16.69 -11.95
CA ARG A 118 -6.82 -18.03 -11.42
C ARG A 118 -5.89 -18.33 -10.24
N SER A 119 -6.47 -18.64 -9.09
CA SER A 119 -5.71 -18.99 -7.88
C SER A 119 -5.03 -20.34 -8.04
N VAL A 120 -3.89 -20.52 -7.38
CA VAL A 120 -3.21 -21.82 -7.26
C VAL A 120 -3.63 -22.43 -5.93
N ILE A 121 -4.24 -23.61 -5.97
CA ILE A 121 -4.74 -24.34 -4.79
C ILE A 121 -3.77 -25.46 -4.45
N LEU A 122 -3.28 -25.48 -3.22
CA LEU A 122 -2.30 -26.43 -2.69
C LEU A 122 -2.84 -27.04 -1.38
N GLY A 123 -3.77 -27.99 -1.50
CA GLY A 123 -4.46 -28.55 -0.33
C GLY A 123 -5.30 -27.51 0.40
N ASP A 124 -4.94 -27.20 1.64
CA ASP A 124 -5.63 -26.23 2.47
C ASP A 124 -5.10 -24.79 2.33
N ILE A 125 -4.23 -24.54 1.34
CA ILE A 125 -3.70 -23.21 1.03
C ILE A 125 -4.10 -22.82 -0.39
N ALA A 126 -4.54 -21.59 -0.58
CA ALA A 126 -4.73 -20.97 -1.89
C ALA A 126 -3.86 -19.73 -2.01
N LEU A 127 -3.12 -19.63 -3.11
CA LEU A 127 -2.36 -18.45 -3.50
C LEU A 127 -3.16 -17.70 -4.54
N ALA A 128 -3.57 -16.49 -4.21
CA ALA A 128 -4.36 -15.62 -5.06
C ALA A 128 -3.62 -14.32 -5.34
N ARG A 129 -3.84 -13.77 -6.53
CA ARG A 129 -3.33 -12.46 -6.94
C ARG A 129 -4.25 -11.84 -7.98
N GLY A 130 -4.07 -10.56 -8.20
CA GLY A 130 -4.82 -9.85 -9.22
C GLY A 130 -4.69 -8.35 -9.09
N THR A 131 -5.64 -7.65 -9.69
CA THR A 131 -5.77 -6.20 -9.57
C THR A 131 -7.11 -5.83 -8.99
N THR A 132 -7.23 -4.60 -8.46
CA THR A 132 -8.52 -3.95 -8.24
C THR A 132 -8.60 -2.68 -9.05
N ASP A 133 -9.78 -2.38 -9.58
CA ASP A 133 -10.11 -1.07 -10.11
C ASP A 133 -10.88 -0.31 -9.04
N ASP A 134 -10.23 0.72 -8.49
CA ASP A 134 -10.69 1.44 -7.33
C ASP A 134 -11.21 2.83 -7.73
N VAL A 135 -12.37 3.21 -7.20
CA VAL A 135 -12.97 4.53 -7.38
C VAL A 135 -13.26 5.12 -6.02
N VAL A 136 -12.57 6.21 -5.71
CA VAL A 136 -12.77 6.99 -4.48
C VAL A 136 -13.40 8.32 -4.82
N LYS A 137 -14.50 8.67 -4.15
CA LYS A 137 -15.14 9.96 -4.26
C LYS A 137 -15.12 10.65 -2.89
N ASN A 138 -14.56 11.85 -2.82
CA ASN A 138 -14.50 12.59 -1.57
C ASN A 138 -15.78 13.45 -1.35
N SER A 139 -15.93 14.01 -0.17
CA SER A 139 -17.04 14.89 0.20
C SER A 139 -17.14 16.16 -0.68
N GLY A 140 -16.06 16.60 -1.30
CA GLY A 140 -16.02 17.70 -2.26
C GLY A 140 -16.47 17.32 -3.68
N GLY A 141 -16.84 16.05 -3.92
CA GLY A 141 -17.29 15.56 -5.21
C GLY A 141 -16.16 15.19 -6.17
N HIS A 142 -14.89 15.31 -5.76
CA HIS A 142 -13.76 14.87 -6.58
C HIS A 142 -13.69 13.36 -6.62
N GLU A 143 -13.52 12.81 -7.81
CA GLU A 143 -13.42 11.38 -8.06
C GLU A 143 -11.99 11.02 -8.48
N TYR A 144 -11.44 10.00 -7.84
CA TYR A 144 -10.12 9.45 -8.10
C TYR A 144 -10.26 8.00 -8.52
N ARG A 145 -9.61 7.63 -9.63
CA ARG A 145 -9.56 6.26 -10.14
C ARG A 145 -8.12 5.78 -10.16
N PHE A 146 -7.91 4.60 -9.63
CA PHE A 146 -6.57 3.98 -9.61
C PHE A 146 -6.70 2.46 -9.60
N THR A 147 -5.62 1.80 -9.96
CA THR A 147 -5.52 0.34 -9.90
C THR A 147 -4.58 -0.06 -8.78
N THR A 148 -4.98 -1.06 -7.99
CA THR A 148 -4.16 -1.69 -6.96
C THR A 148 -3.75 -3.08 -7.43
N LEU A 149 -2.48 -3.45 -7.26
CA LEU A 149 -2.05 -4.84 -7.37
C LEU A 149 -2.13 -5.48 -5.99
N TRP A 150 -2.57 -6.72 -5.93
CA TRP A 150 -2.68 -7.43 -4.66
C TRP A 150 -2.26 -8.89 -4.77
N THR A 151 -1.79 -9.43 -3.66
CA THR A 151 -1.56 -10.85 -3.44
C THR A 151 -2.18 -11.25 -2.11
N ALA A 152 -2.71 -12.47 -2.04
CA ALA A 152 -3.26 -13.03 -0.81
C ALA A 152 -2.91 -14.51 -0.70
N THR A 153 -2.65 -14.93 0.53
CA THR A 153 -2.66 -16.35 0.89
C THR A 153 -3.95 -16.59 1.67
N LEU A 154 -4.72 -17.57 1.21
CA LEU A 154 -5.90 -18.02 1.93
C LEU A 154 -5.62 -19.39 2.51
N GLN A 155 -6.20 -19.67 3.65
CA GLN A 155 -6.10 -20.94 4.34
C GLN A 155 -7.50 -21.49 4.63
N ARG A 156 -7.69 -22.79 4.45
CA ARG A 156 -8.92 -23.47 4.84
C ARG A 156 -8.93 -23.62 6.36
N ASP A 157 -9.97 -23.09 6.98
CA ASP A 157 -10.20 -23.19 8.42
C ASP A 157 -11.68 -23.45 8.68
N GLY A 158 -12.00 -24.53 9.37
CA GLY A 158 -13.38 -24.96 9.63
C GLY A 158 -14.20 -25.20 8.36
N GLY A 159 -13.57 -25.68 7.27
CA GLY A 159 -14.22 -25.93 5.98
C GLY A 159 -14.44 -24.68 5.12
N SER A 160 -14.01 -23.50 5.55
CA SER A 160 -14.14 -22.25 4.83
C SER A 160 -12.77 -21.65 4.50
N TRP A 161 -12.66 -20.97 3.35
CA TRP A 161 -11.48 -20.20 3.00
C TRP A 161 -11.41 -18.89 3.78
N LYS A 162 -10.30 -18.67 4.47
CA LYS A 162 -10.03 -17.43 5.23
C LYS A 162 -8.76 -16.76 4.76
N ILE A 163 -8.75 -15.46 4.72
CA ILE A 163 -7.57 -14.66 4.35
C ILE A 163 -6.56 -14.74 5.48
N ARG A 164 -5.39 -15.35 5.21
CA ARG A 164 -4.28 -15.45 6.15
C ARG A 164 -3.26 -14.35 5.96
N THR A 165 -2.96 -14.01 4.69
CA THR A 165 -2.12 -12.84 4.38
C THR A 165 -2.76 -12.03 3.27
N LEU A 166 -2.53 -10.72 3.28
CA LEU A 166 -2.94 -9.82 2.22
C LEU A 166 -1.87 -8.75 2.03
N GLN A 167 -1.49 -8.54 0.79
CA GLN A 167 -0.63 -7.42 0.42
C GLN A 167 -1.25 -6.68 -0.74
N GLY A 168 -1.40 -5.37 -0.56
CA GLY A 168 -1.82 -4.45 -1.61
C GLY A 168 -0.74 -3.42 -1.90
N THR A 169 -0.59 -3.05 -3.16
CA THR A 169 0.30 -1.97 -3.60
C THR A 169 -0.33 -1.19 -4.74
N MET A 170 -0.04 0.11 -4.80
CA MET A 170 -0.43 0.97 -5.91
C MET A 170 0.81 1.62 -6.52
N ASP A 171 0.73 2.05 -7.77
CA ASP A 171 1.79 2.85 -8.38
C ASP A 171 1.84 4.23 -7.67
N PRO A 172 2.92 4.55 -6.95
CA PRO A 172 3.02 5.82 -6.22
C PRO A 172 3.26 7.02 -7.15
N ILE A 173 3.70 6.80 -8.38
CA ILE A 173 4.07 7.84 -9.34
C ILE A 173 2.89 8.19 -10.24
N GLY A 174 2.20 7.18 -10.76
CA GLY A 174 1.07 7.33 -11.68
C GLY A 174 -0.29 7.49 -10.98
N ASN A 175 -0.36 7.37 -9.66
CA ASN A 175 -1.61 7.39 -8.95
C ASN A 175 -2.11 8.82 -8.69
N PRO A 176 -3.25 9.24 -9.30
CA PRO A 176 -3.76 10.61 -9.16
C PRO A 176 -4.13 10.97 -7.72
N PHE A 177 -4.54 10.00 -6.91
CA PHE A 177 -4.85 10.20 -5.49
C PHE A 177 -3.60 10.54 -4.67
N VAL A 178 -2.48 9.83 -4.92
CA VAL A 178 -1.19 10.12 -4.27
C VAL A 178 -0.66 11.49 -4.69
N VAL A 179 -0.76 11.82 -6.00
CA VAL A 179 -0.36 13.12 -6.53
C VAL A 179 -1.16 14.26 -5.89
N GLU A 180 -2.45 14.09 -5.69
CA GLU A 180 -3.31 15.12 -5.07
C GLU A 180 -2.99 15.33 -3.58
N ILE A 181 -2.77 14.26 -2.82
CA ILE A 181 -2.32 14.34 -1.43
C ILE A 181 -0.97 15.08 -1.35
N ALA A 182 -0.02 14.75 -2.24
CA ALA A 182 1.28 15.40 -2.30
C ALA A 182 1.15 16.91 -2.62
N LYS A 183 0.32 17.30 -3.60
CA LYS A 183 0.04 18.71 -3.93
C LYS A 183 -0.53 19.47 -2.72
N GLY A 184 -1.54 18.90 -2.05
CA GLY A 184 -2.13 19.53 -0.86
C GLY A 184 -1.11 19.76 0.26
N THR A 185 -0.21 18.82 0.46
CA THR A 185 0.89 18.92 1.43
C THR A 185 1.88 20.03 1.03
N VAL A 186 2.34 20.05 -0.21
CA VAL A 186 3.27 21.06 -0.73
C VAL A 186 2.67 22.47 -0.61
N ILE A 187 1.41 22.66 -0.98
CA ILE A 187 0.73 23.96 -0.88
C ILE A 187 0.68 24.45 0.57
N ARG A 188 0.34 23.59 1.52
CA ARG A 188 0.29 23.95 2.95
C ARG A 188 1.64 24.41 3.48
N TYR A 189 2.72 23.67 3.18
CA TYR A 189 4.07 24.03 3.61
C TYR A 189 4.59 25.28 2.88
N ALA A 190 4.36 25.41 1.58
CA ALA A 190 4.76 26.58 0.81
C ALA A 190 4.05 27.86 1.33
N SER A 191 2.76 27.79 1.64
CA SER A 191 2.01 28.92 2.20
C SER A 191 2.53 29.32 3.58
N ALA A 192 2.81 28.36 4.46
CA ALA A 192 3.34 28.63 5.80
C ALA A 192 4.74 29.26 5.74
N THR A 193 5.64 28.70 4.93
CA THR A 193 7.01 29.25 4.75
C THR A 193 7.02 30.61 4.06
N GLY A 194 6.13 30.80 3.09
CA GLY A 194 5.94 32.10 2.41
C GLY A 194 5.49 33.20 3.38
N LEU A 195 4.54 32.90 4.27
CA LEU A 195 4.05 33.85 5.28
C LEU A 195 5.16 34.22 6.28
N ILE A 196 5.90 33.20 6.78
CA ILE A 196 7.03 33.41 7.69
C ILE A 196 8.11 34.27 7.01
N GLY A 197 8.46 33.99 5.75
CA GLY A 197 9.43 34.74 4.98
C GLY A 197 9.01 36.20 4.77
N LEU A 198 7.72 36.43 4.50
CA LEU A 198 7.17 37.80 4.34
C LEU A 198 7.26 38.60 5.66
N VAL A 199 6.87 38.01 6.77
CA VAL A 199 6.95 38.65 8.09
C VAL A 199 8.39 38.99 8.48
N LEU A 200 9.31 38.03 8.31
CA LEU A 200 10.73 38.26 8.57
C LEU A 200 11.32 39.30 7.64
N GLY A 201 10.97 39.31 6.35
CA GLY A 201 11.40 40.29 5.39
C GLY A 201 10.94 41.73 5.74
N LEU A 202 9.68 41.87 6.19
CA LEU A 202 9.14 43.16 6.65
C LEU A 202 9.85 43.66 7.93
N LEU A 203 10.12 42.79 8.89
CA LEU A 203 10.82 43.13 10.12
C LEU A 203 12.26 43.54 9.85
N LEU A 204 12.99 42.82 9.05
CA LEU A 204 14.37 43.13 8.67
C LEU A 204 14.44 44.44 7.84
N GLY A 205 13.52 44.59 6.87
CA GLY A 205 13.43 45.81 6.07
C GLY A 205 13.17 47.05 6.92
N ARG A 206 12.30 46.92 7.95
CA ARG A 206 12.02 48.04 8.88
C ARG A 206 13.21 48.37 9.78
N VAL A 207 13.97 47.37 10.22
CA VAL A 207 15.20 47.58 11.01
C VAL A 207 16.29 48.26 10.19
N TRP A 208 16.49 47.81 8.94
CA TRP A 208 17.49 48.38 8.03
C TRP A 208 17.10 49.80 7.59
N GLY A 209 15.85 50.05 7.28
CA GLY A 209 15.35 51.41 6.94
C GLY A 209 15.57 52.42 8.08
N ARG A 210 15.34 52.00 9.33
CA ARG A 210 15.61 52.86 10.50
C ARG A 210 17.09 53.12 10.74
N ARG A 211 17.98 52.16 10.43
CA ARG A 211 19.45 52.35 10.57
C ARG A 211 19.98 53.34 9.51
N ARG A 212 19.48 53.27 8.27
CA ARG A 212 19.86 54.26 7.21
C ARG A 212 19.37 55.67 7.46
N ALA A 213 18.23 55.83 8.12
CA ALA A 213 17.70 57.14 8.46
C ALA A 213 18.42 57.81 9.66
N ARG A 214 19.28 57.07 10.39
CA ARG A 214 20.04 57.61 11.54
C ARG A 214 21.50 57.96 11.25
N ASN A 215 22.03 57.61 10.07
CA ASN A 215 23.36 57.98 9.60
C ASN A 215 23.20 58.73 8.25
N PRO A 216 22.97 60.07 8.27
CA PRO A 216 23.00 60.89 7.08
C PRO A 216 24.41 61.05 6.52
#